data_351b12c91824fde416ba6aeae42b500e
#
_entry.id   351b12c91824fde416ba6aeae42b500e
#
_cell.length_a   1.000
_cell.length_b   1.000
_cell.length_c   1.000
_cell.angle_alpha   90.00
_cell.angle_beta   90.00
_cell.angle_gamma   90.00
#
_symmetry.space_group_name_H-M   'P 1'
#
loop_
_entity.id
_entity.type
_entity.pdbx_description
1 polymer ?
#
loop_
_entity_poly.entity_id
_entity_poly.type
_entity_poly.pdbx_seq_one_letter_code
_entity_poly.pdbx_strand_id
1 'polypeptide(L)'
;MNARPDLSQMTDPASLRQYMTYQARQGRQDLYWAALRRLCEIEGREHDSPLETDFWRAILAGEELLHRKHGKRVLLARTRQKINRVGVLKTVEELVRRKNPSDGFALMVEGGLWDLTAEYLAIKHAHLFAADTVHAAQARLRDAGVALPAAGAP
;
A
#
# COMPACT_ATOMS: atom_id res chain seq x y z
N MET A 1 -6.48 32.43 -9.26
CA MET A 1 -6.23 31.03 -9.60
C MET A 1 -5.30 30.42 -8.56
N ASN A 2 -5.82 29.49 -7.77
CA ASN A 2 -5.02 28.89 -6.71
C ASN A 2 -4.05 27.89 -7.32
N ALA A 3 -2.76 28.12 -7.11
CA ALA A 3 -1.76 27.13 -7.47
C ALA A 3 -2.01 25.84 -6.68
N ARG A 4 -1.77 24.69 -7.31
CA ARG A 4 -1.84 23.40 -6.61
C ARG A 4 -0.79 23.40 -5.50
N PRO A 5 -1.14 22.97 -4.29
CA PRO A 5 -0.14 22.86 -3.25
C PRO A 5 0.91 21.82 -3.63
N ASP A 6 2.14 22.10 -3.27
CA ASP A 6 3.22 21.11 -3.40
C ASP A 6 3.09 20.11 -2.26
N LEU A 7 2.60 18.92 -2.57
CA LEU A 7 2.38 17.87 -1.58
C LEU A 7 3.66 17.45 -0.86
N SER A 8 4.82 17.59 -1.51
CA SER A 8 6.10 17.27 -0.89
C SER A 8 6.42 18.17 0.31
N GLN A 9 5.82 19.35 0.35
CA GLN A 9 5.99 20.32 1.46
C GLN A 9 4.93 20.15 2.55
N MET A 10 3.88 19.38 2.31
CA MET A 10 2.85 19.13 3.31
C MET A 10 3.33 18.05 4.28
N THR A 11 3.39 18.39 5.55
CA THR A 11 3.89 17.50 6.61
C THR A 11 2.85 17.21 7.68
N ASP A 12 1.70 17.88 7.64
CA ASP A 12 0.65 17.67 8.62
C ASP A 12 -0.39 16.65 8.10
N PRO A 13 -0.52 15.48 8.77
CA PRO A 13 -1.50 14.47 8.36
C PRO A 13 -2.93 15.00 8.29
N ALA A 14 -3.34 15.86 9.23
CA ALA A 14 -4.70 16.40 9.25
C ALA A 14 -4.98 17.25 8.01
N SER A 15 -4.03 18.11 7.62
CA SER A 15 -4.13 18.92 6.41
C SER A 15 -4.20 18.06 5.15
N LEU A 16 -3.40 17.01 5.08
CA LEU A 16 -3.44 16.07 3.96
C LEU A 16 -4.80 15.35 3.87
N ARG A 17 -5.36 14.93 5.00
CA ARG A 17 -6.68 14.29 5.00
C ARG A 17 -7.79 15.25 4.56
N GLN A 18 -7.73 16.50 4.98
CA GLN A 18 -8.67 17.52 4.50
C GLN A 18 -8.56 17.71 2.99
N TYR A 19 -7.34 17.82 2.48
CA TYR A 19 -7.08 17.95 1.05
C TYR A 19 -7.63 16.73 0.29
N MET A 20 -7.38 15.51 0.78
CA MET A 20 -7.90 14.28 0.19
C MET A 20 -9.43 14.30 0.12
N THR A 21 -10.09 14.68 1.21
CA THR A 21 -11.55 14.74 1.27
C THR A 21 -12.10 15.73 0.25
N TYR A 22 -11.49 16.91 0.17
CA TYR A 22 -11.88 17.93 -0.80
C TYR A 22 -11.71 17.43 -2.24
N GLN A 23 -10.57 16.84 -2.57
CA GLN A 23 -10.31 16.34 -3.92
C GLN A 23 -11.26 15.20 -4.31
N ALA A 24 -11.57 14.31 -3.36
CA ALA A 24 -12.54 13.24 -3.60
C ALA A 24 -13.93 13.81 -3.94
N ARG A 25 -14.36 14.85 -3.24
CA ARG A 25 -15.65 15.53 -3.52
C ARG A 25 -15.66 16.21 -4.88
N GLN A 26 -14.50 16.70 -5.34
CA GLN A 26 -14.37 17.35 -6.65
C GLN A 26 -14.19 16.33 -7.79
N GLY A 27 -14.18 15.03 -7.49
CA GLY A 27 -13.96 13.99 -8.49
C GLY A 27 -12.52 13.90 -8.98
N ARG A 28 -11.57 14.52 -8.29
CA ARG A 28 -10.16 14.54 -8.68
C ARG A 28 -9.41 13.38 -8.03
N GLN A 29 -9.58 12.19 -8.61
CA GLN A 29 -8.97 10.96 -8.11
C GLN A 29 -7.44 11.03 -8.15
N ASP A 30 -6.88 11.62 -9.19
CA ASP A 30 -5.43 11.79 -9.34
C ASP A 30 -4.81 12.53 -8.14
N LEU A 31 -5.45 13.61 -7.73
CA LEU A 31 -4.98 14.41 -6.59
C LEU A 31 -5.21 13.70 -5.26
N TYR A 32 -6.31 12.97 -5.15
CA TYR A 32 -6.57 12.14 -3.97
C TYR A 32 -5.48 11.09 -3.78
N TRP A 33 -5.12 10.36 -4.84
CA TRP A 33 -4.09 9.31 -4.74
C TRP A 33 -2.71 9.88 -4.46
N ALA A 34 -2.38 11.02 -5.05
CA ALA A 34 -1.10 11.69 -4.79
C ALA A 34 -0.99 12.11 -3.31
N ALA A 35 -2.06 12.65 -2.75
CA ALA A 35 -2.09 13.04 -1.33
C ALA A 35 -2.03 11.81 -0.41
N LEU A 36 -2.70 10.72 -0.78
CA LEU A 36 -2.66 9.47 -0.01
C LEU A 36 -1.23 8.91 0.04
N ARG A 37 -0.51 8.92 -1.09
CA ARG A 37 0.89 8.50 -1.10
C ARG A 37 1.74 9.35 -0.15
N ARG A 38 1.54 10.65 -0.17
CA ARG A 38 2.27 11.54 0.72
C ARG A 38 1.94 11.28 2.20
N LEU A 39 0.66 11.05 2.50
CA LEU A 39 0.23 10.71 3.86
C LEU A 39 0.92 9.42 4.35
N CYS A 40 0.99 8.40 3.50
CA CYS A 40 1.67 7.14 3.83
C CYS A 40 3.16 7.35 4.07
N GLU A 41 3.82 8.23 3.31
CA GLU A 41 5.23 8.57 3.54
C GLU A 41 5.44 9.21 4.91
N ILE A 42 4.54 10.10 5.32
CA ILE A 42 4.65 10.83 6.59
C ILE A 42 4.34 9.91 7.78
N GLU A 43 3.26 9.14 7.69
CA GLU A 43 2.82 8.25 8.78
C GLU A 43 3.57 6.92 8.78
N GLY A 44 4.12 6.52 7.64
CA GLY A 44 4.96 5.34 7.54
C GLY A 44 6.32 5.63 8.15
N ARG A 45 6.45 5.33 9.43
CA ARG A 45 7.72 5.53 10.14
C ARG A 45 8.80 4.63 9.57
N GLU A 46 10.05 5.06 9.66
CA GLU A 46 11.16 4.17 9.38
C GLU A 46 11.15 3.02 10.39
N HIS A 47 11.26 1.82 9.88
CA HIS A 47 11.35 0.59 10.64
C HIS A 47 12.72 -0.04 10.44
N ASP A 48 12.99 -1.16 11.13
CA ASP A 48 14.30 -1.81 11.15
C ASP A 48 14.76 -2.30 9.77
N SER A 49 13.84 -2.49 8.82
CA SER A 49 14.19 -2.94 7.48
C SER A 49 13.38 -2.21 6.41
N PRO A 50 13.91 -2.12 5.17
CA PRO A 50 13.16 -1.55 4.05
C PRO A 50 11.84 -2.25 3.78
N LEU A 51 11.77 -3.57 3.93
CA LEU A 51 10.53 -4.32 3.77
C LEU A 51 9.48 -3.90 4.81
N GLU A 52 9.88 -3.77 6.06
CA GLU A 52 8.98 -3.35 7.13
C GLU A 52 8.45 -1.94 6.87
N THR A 53 9.31 -1.01 6.48
CA THR A 53 8.92 0.36 6.14
C THR A 53 7.91 0.37 5.00
N ASP A 54 8.17 -0.36 3.93
CA ASP A 54 7.28 -0.46 2.77
C ASP A 54 5.94 -1.07 3.16
N PHE A 55 5.96 -2.14 3.95
CA PHE A 55 4.73 -2.83 4.33
C PHE A 55 3.85 -2.01 5.26
N TRP A 56 4.44 -1.26 6.19
CA TRP A 56 3.64 -0.36 7.03
C TRP A 56 3.01 0.77 6.22
N ARG A 57 3.68 1.27 5.18
CA ARG A 57 3.06 2.20 4.23
C ARG A 57 1.88 1.55 3.50
N ALA A 58 2.03 0.29 3.13
CA ALA A 58 0.95 -0.48 2.50
C ALA A 58 -0.25 -0.65 3.43
N ILE A 59 -0.02 -0.95 4.71
CA ILE A 59 -1.08 -1.06 5.72
C ILE A 59 -1.86 0.27 5.83
N LEU A 60 -1.15 1.38 5.96
CA LEU A 60 -1.79 2.69 6.07
C LEU A 60 -2.60 3.03 4.82
N ALA A 61 -2.06 2.74 3.63
CA ALA A 61 -2.78 2.97 2.38
C ALA A 61 -4.06 2.13 2.31
N GLY A 62 -3.98 0.85 2.67
CA GLY A 62 -5.13 -0.05 2.68
C GLY A 62 -6.21 0.42 3.65
N GLU A 63 -5.82 0.87 4.83
CA GLU A 63 -6.76 1.38 5.84
C GLU A 63 -7.45 2.67 5.38
N GLU A 64 -6.73 3.58 4.72
CA GLU A 64 -7.32 4.79 4.17
C GLU A 64 -8.30 4.49 3.02
N LEU A 65 -7.99 3.54 2.17
CA LEU A 65 -8.90 3.11 1.11
C LEU A 65 -10.18 2.49 1.67
N LEU A 66 -10.06 1.68 2.72
CA LEU A 66 -11.21 1.08 3.40
C LEU A 66 -12.05 2.14 4.10
N HIS A 67 -11.41 3.13 4.73
CA HIS A 67 -12.10 4.26 5.33
C HIS A 67 -12.96 4.98 4.28
N ARG A 68 -12.38 5.28 3.14
CA ARG A 68 -13.10 5.92 2.04
C ARG A 68 -14.28 5.09 1.56
N LYS A 69 -14.07 3.79 1.39
CA LYS A 69 -15.10 2.87 0.90
C LYS A 69 -16.29 2.75 1.86
N HIS A 70 -16.01 2.68 3.15
CA HIS A 70 -17.04 2.41 4.18
C HIS A 70 -17.53 3.66 4.89
N GLY A 71 -16.91 4.82 4.67
CA GLY A 71 -17.28 6.08 5.32
C GLY A 71 -16.94 6.16 6.81
N LYS A 72 -16.19 5.19 7.33
CA LYS A 72 -15.76 5.13 8.72
C LYS A 72 -14.36 4.53 8.80
N ARG A 73 -13.64 4.83 9.87
CA ARG A 73 -12.30 4.29 10.09
C ARG A 73 -12.34 2.78 10.23
N VAL A 74 -11.59 2.09 9.40
CA VAL A 74 -11.44 0.64 9.42
C VAL A 74 -9.96 0.31 9.52
N LEU A 75 -9.59 -0.46 10.52
CA LEU A 75 -8.21 -0.94 10.68
C LEU A 75 -8.10 -2.36 10.14
N LEU A 76 -6.94 -2.66 9.56
CA LEU A 76 -6.60 -4.03 9.14
C LEU A 76 -6.17 -4.84 10.38
N ALA A 77 -7.12 -5.07 11.28
CA ALA A 77 -6.84 -5.64 12.60
C ALA A 77 -6.20 -7.02 12.53
N ARG A 78 -6.68 -7.90 11.65
CA ARG A 78 -6.12 -9.25 11.50
C ARG A 78 -4.68 -9.20 11.00
N THR A 79 -4.40 -8.34 10.03
CA THR A 79 -3.05 -8.16 9.50
C THR A 79 -2.12 -7.59 10.55
N ARG A 80 -2.57 -6.59 11.30
CA ARG A 80 -1.80 -6.01 12.41
C ARG A 80 -1.50 -7.03 13.50
N GLN A 81 -2.48 -7.85 13.87
CA GLN A 81 -2.28 -8.94 14.83
C GLN A 81 -1.28 -9.97 14.33
N LYS A 82 -1.34 -10.31 13.05
CA LYS A 82 -0.40 -11.25 12.44
C LYS A 82 1.02 -10.69 12.45
N ILE A 83 1.20 -9.42 12.12
CA ILE A 83 2.51 -8.76 12.21
C ILE A 83 3.07 -8.87 13.63
N ASN A 84 2.24 -8.60 14.64
CA ASN A 84 2.66 -8.70 16.04
C ASN A 84 3.05 -10.12 16.43
N ARG A 85 2.38 -11.12 15.86
CA ARG A 85 2.61 -12.53 16.21
C ARG A 85 3.80 -13.15 15.46
N VAL A 86 3.93 -12.90 14.16
CA VAL A 86 4.90 -13.60 13.30
C VAL A 86 5.85 -12.67 12.53
N GLY A 87 5.66 -11.36 12.62
CA GLY A 87 6.49 -10.38 11.93
C GLY A 87 6.03 -10.07 10.51
N VAL A 88 6.61 -9.02 9.94
CA VAL A 88 6.24 -8.51 8.61
C VAL A 88 6.58 -9.51 7.51
N LEU A 89 7.78 -10.08 7.52
CA LEU A 89 8.24 -11.02 6.48
C LEU A 89 7.25 -12.18 6.31
N LYS A 90 6.90 -12.83 7.40
CA LYS A 90 5.99 -13.97 7.40
C LYS A 90 4.58 -13.56 7.00
N THR A 91 4.15 -12.39 7.44
CA THR A 91 2.82 -11.85 7.07
C THR A 91 2.73 -11.61 5.56
N VAL A 92 3.73 -10.97 4.97
CA VAL A 92 3.78 -10.74 3.50
C VAL A 92 3.78 -12.08 2.76
N GLU A 93 4.61 -13.03 3.19
CA GLU A 93 4.68 -14.36 2.58
C GLU A 93 3.31 -15.04 2.58
N GLU A 94 2.61 -15.05 3.70
CA GLU A 94 1.31 -15.70 3.81
C GLU A 94 0.24 -15.01 2.97
N LEU A 95 0.25 -13.67 2.90
CA LEU A 95 -0.69 -12.92 2.05
C LEU A 95 -0.49 -13.27 0.56
N VAL A 96 0.75 -13.36 0.12
CA VAL A 96 1.09 -13.69 -1.26
C VAL A 96 0.69 -15.13 -1.60
N ARG A 97 0.86 -16.06 -0.66
CA ARG A 97 0.59 -17.48 -0.87
C ARG A 97 -0.88 -17.88 -0.69
N ARG A 98 -1.74 -16.97 -0.29
CA ARG A 98 -3.19 -17.25 -0.20
C ARG A 98 -3.73 -17.63 -1.57
N LYS A 99 -4.69 -18.56 -1.58
CA LYS A 99 -5.32 -19.04 -2.82
C LYS A 99 -5.96 -17.89 -3.61
N ASN A 100 -6.66 -17.00 -2.92
CA ASN A 100 -7.31 -15.85 -3.53
C ASN A 100 -6.69 -14.55 -3.01
N PRO A 101 -6.57 -13.51 -3.85
CA PRO A 101 -6.10 -12.22 -3.37
C PRO A 101 -7.06 -11.63 -2.34
N SER A 102 -6.54 -10.81 -1.43
CA SER A 102 -7.35 -10.11 -0.44
C SER A 102 -8.17 -9.00 -1.10
N ASP A 103 -9.25 -8.57 -0.42
CA ASP A 103 -10.03 -7.42 -0.89
C ASP A 103 -9.18 -6.17 -1.00
N GLY A 104 -8.20 -6.01 -0.11
CA GLY A 104 -7.25 -4.91 -0.15
C GLY A 104 -6.40 -4.90 -1.41
N PHE A 105 -6.03 -6.07 -1.93
CA PHE A 105 -5.28 -6.15 -3.19
C PHE A 105 -6.05 -5.49 -4.34
N ALA A 106 -7.32 -5.86 -4.53
CA ALA A 106 -8.15 -5.28 -5.58
C ALA A 106 -8.30 -3.77 -5.43
N LEU A 107 -8.56 -3.29 -4.20
CA LEU A 107 -8.68 -1.87 -3.92
C LEU A 107 -7.40 -1.10 -4.26
N MET A 108 -6.25 -1.63 -3.91
CA MET A 108 -4.97 -0.98 -4.17
C MET A 108 -4.65 -0.94 -5.66
N VAL A 109 -4.94 -2.02 -6.39
CA VAL A 109 -4.73 -2.05 -7.85
C VAL A 109 -5.63 -1.03 -8.54
N GLU A 110 -6.92 -1.00 -8.19
CA GLU A 110 -7.88 -0.03 -8.74
C GLU A 110 -7.46 1.41 -8.45
N GLY A 111 -6.92 1.66 -7.27
CA GLY A 111 -6.48 2.99 -6.86
C GLY A 111 -5.12 3.41 -7.39
N GLY A 112 -4.46 2.60 -8.19
CA GLY A 112 -3.13 2.92 -8.70
C GLY A 112 -2.01 2.77 -7.67
N LEU A 113 -2.28 2.06 -6.57
CA LEU A 113 -1.30 1.77 -5.51
C LEU A 113 -0.80 0.32 -5.59
N TRP A 114 -0.74 -0.24 -6.78
CA TRP A 114 -0.29 -1.60 -7.05
C TRP A 114 1.12 -1.87 -6.53
N ASP A 115 1.96 -0.83 -6.46
CA ASP A 115 3.33 -0.90 -5.96
C ASP A 115 3.42 -0.99 -4.42
N LEU A 116 2.29 -0.91 -3.71
CA LEU A 116 2.20 -1.10 -2.27
C LEU A 116 1.48 -2.41 -1.90
N THR A 117 1.17 -3.26 -2.88
CA THR A 117 0.60 -4.58 -2.58
C THR A 117 1.67 -5.50 -1.97
N ALA A 118 1.25 -6.48 -1.18
CA ALA A 118 2.16 -7.49 -0.64
C ALA A 118 2.88 -8.23 -1.76
N GLU A 119 2.19 -8.49 -2.86
CA GLU A 119 2.72 -9.15 -4.05
C GLU A 119 3.87 -8.36 -4.65
N TYR A 120 3.68 -7.06 -4.85
CA TYR A 120 4.73 -6.20 -5.41
C TYR A 120 5.94 -6.12 -4.47
N LEU A 121 5.70 -6.01 -3.17
CA LEU A 121 6.76 -5.95 -2.17
C LEU A 121 7.56 -7.25 -2.11
N ALA A 122 6.91 -8.41 -2.29
CA ALA A 122 7.60 -9.69 -2.34
C ALA A 122 8.57 -9.77 -3.53
N ILE A 123 8.21 -9.17 -4.67
CA ILE A 123 9.09 -9.11 -5.84
C ILE A 123 10.21 -8.08 -5.61
N LYS A 124 9.86 -6.90 -5.12
CA LYS A 124 10.84 -5.84 -4.83
C LYS A 124 11.92 -6.32 -3.86
N HIS A 125 11.52 -7.11 -2.86
CA HIS A 125 12.42 -7.67 -1.84
C HIS A 125 12.63 -9.17 -2.05
N ALA A 126 12.73 -9.61 -3.30
CA ALA A 126 12.77 -11.02 -3.67
C ALA A 126 13.84 -11.83 -2.93
N HIS A 127 14.97 -11.20 -2.59
CA HIS A 127 16.05 -11.86 -1.86
C HIS A 127 15.67 -12.34 -0.45
N LEU A 128 14.55 -11.85 0.09
CA LEU A 128 14.04 -12.25 1.42
C LEU A 128 13.03 -13.40 1.36
N PHE A 129 12.58 -13.80 0.15
CA PHE A 129 11.50 -14.76 -0.01
C PHE A 129 11.93 -15.96 -0.83
N ALA A 130 11.26 -17.10 -0.61
CA ALA A 130 11.46 -18.30 -1.43
C ALA A 130 11.03 -18.05 -2.88
N ALA A 131 11.64 -18.76 -3.83
CA ALA A 131 11.36 -18.59 -5.25
C ALA A 131 9.88 -18.81 -5.59
N ASP A 132 9.22 -19.81 -4.99
CA ASP A 132 7.80 -20.07 -5.24
C ASP A 132 6.90 -18.95 -4.70
N THR A 133 7.28 -18.27 -3.63
CA THR A 133 6.56 -17.08 -3.15
C THR A 133 6.65 -15.96 -4.18
N VAL A 134 7.85 -15.69 -4.70
CA VAL A 134 8.07 -14.66 -5.73
C VAL A 134 7.28 -15.00 -7.00
N HIS A 135 7.30 -16.26 -7.45
CA HIS A 135 6.54 -16.70 -8.62
C HIS A 135 5.04 -16.52 -8.43
N ALA A 136 4.51 -16.83 -7.24
CA ALA A 136 3.09 -16.63 -6.93
C ALA A 136 2.72 -15.13 -6.99
N ALA A 137 3.57 -14.26 -6.47
CA ALA A 137 3.38 -12.82 -6.53
C ALA A 137 3.37 -12.31 -7.97
N GLN A 138 4.31 -12.76 -8.78
CA GLN A 138 4.39 -12.40 -10.21
C GLN A 138 3.14 -12.81 -10.95
N ALA A 139 2.67 -14.04 -10.77
CA ALA A 139 1.47 -14.54 -11.42
C ALA A 139 0.25 -13.69 -11.06
N ARG A 140 0.09 -13.35 -9.78
CA ARG A 140 -1.06 -12.55 -9.32
C ARG A 140 -1.05 -11.15 -9.90
N LEU A 141 0.11 -10.51 -9.98
CA LEU A 141 0.21 -9.17 -10.58
C LEU A 141 -0.04 -9.19 -12.08
N ARG A 142 0.48 -10.21 -12.79
CA ARG A 142 0.19 -10.38 -14.23
C ARG A 142 -1.30 -10.54 -14.49
N ASP A 143 -1.97 -11.38 -13.69
CA ASP A 143 -3.41 -11.61 -13.81
C ASP A 143 -4.21 -10.32 -13.56
N ALA A 144 -3.67 -9.43 -12.75
CA ALA A 144 -4.28 -8.12 -12.48
C ALA A 144 -3.89 -7.03 -13.51
N GLY A 145 -3.07 -7.38 -14.51
CA GLY A 145 -2.64 -6.43 -15.53
C GLY A 145 -1.58 -5.43 -15.08
N VAL A 146 -0.87 -5.73 -14.00
CA VAL A 146 0.15 -4.86 -13.44
C VAL A 146 1.52 -5.20 -14.01
N ALA A 147 2.29 -4.18 -14.42
CA ALA A 147 3.66 -4.35 -14.85
C ALA A 147 4.54 -4.77 -13.67
N LEU A 148 5.38 -5.78 -13.88
CA LEU A 148 6.23 -6.31 -12.82
C LEU A 148 7.45 -5.40 -12.60
N PRO A 149 7.90 -5.24 -11.32
CA PRO A 149 9.17 -4.58 -11.06
C PRO A 149 10.34 -5.41 -11.58
N ALA A 150 11.49 -4.77 -11.82
CA ALA A 150 12.71 -5.48 -12.15
C ALA A 150 13.11 -6.39 -10.97
N ALA A 151 13.28 -7.68 -11.23
CA ALA A 151 13.65 -8.64 -10.19
C ALA A 151 15.03 -8.30 -9.63
N GLY A 152 15.12 -8.27 -8.29
CA GLY A 152 16.39 -8.06 -7.60
C GLY A 152 16.92 -6.63 -7.64
N ALA A 153 16.12 -5.64 -8.02
CA ALA A 153 16.50 -4.24 -7.86
C ALA A 153 16.58 -3.91 -6.37
N PRO A 154 17.72 -3.42 -5.87
CA PRO A 154 17.83 -3.05 -4.47
C PRO A 154 16.96 -1.86 -4.11
#